data_6b9ace3c7370d9a6fec9549b042e6854
#
_entry.id   6b9ace3c7370d9a6fec9549b042e6854
#
_cell.length_a   1.000
_cell.length_b   1.000
_cell.length_c   1.000
_cell.angle_alpha   90.00
_cell.angle_beta   90.00
_cell.angle_gamma   90.00
#
_symmetry.space_group_name_H-M   'P 1'
#
loop_
_entity.id
_entity.type
_entity.pdbx_description
1 polymer ?
#
loop_
_entity_poly.entity_id
_entity_poly.type
_entity_poly.pdbx_seq_one_letter_code
_entity_poly.pdbx_strand_id
1 'polypeptide(L)'
;YQESDILTNYRQNQALLKKIKPREVDWLILHESHADHTCLVPALYAKGCQAHIICPKGTTPYLKVLWEDSCKIMTQDCQKITNKHGIKAAPLYTPDDIATALSRCIEVDPLTQYNLTPNITLTYYPANHIINSCQLSLAMTQGYQRKVLNFTGDIGGKTPQFYLEPRVNLPFCDILLGENTY
;
A
#
# COMPACT_ATOMS: atom_id res chain seq x y z
N TYR A 1 -4.45 2.98 -11.83
CA TYR A 1 -4.30 2.96 -13.30
C TYR A 1 -3.85 4.32 -13.78
N GLN A 2 -2.86 4.37 -14.67
CA GLN A 2 -2.28 5.58 -15.28
C GLN A 2 -2.24 5.44 -16.80
N GLU A 3 -3.39 5.21 -17.40
CA GLU A 3 -3.49 5.22 -18.86
C GLU A 3 -3.62 6.67 -19.40
N SER A 4 -3.48 6.85 -20.71
CA SER A 4 -3.52 8.16 -21.36
C SER A 4 -4.88 8.87 -21.25
N ASP A 5 -5.97 8.14 -20.99
CA ASP A 5 -7.32 8.68 -20.85
C ASP A 5 -7.77 8.79 -19.40
N ILE A 6 -7.89 10.03 -18.93
CA ILE A 6 -8.29 10.37 -17.55
C ILE A 6 -9.65 9.76 -17.17
N LEU A 7 -10.62 9.72 -18.09
CA LEU A 7 -11.94 9.17 -17.83
C LEU A 7 -11.89 7.65 -17.65
N THR A 8 -11.07 6.96 -18.43
CA THR A 8 -10.84 5.52 -18.31
C THR A 8 -10.20 5.20 -16.97
N ASN A 9 -9.16 5.90 -16.58
CA ASN A 9 -8.50 5.74 -15.27
C ASN A 9 -9.48 5.95 -14.12
N TYR A 10 -10.29 7.01 -14.19
CA TYR A 10 -11.31 7.30 -13.18
C TYR A 10 -12.31 6.15 -13.01
N ARG A 11 -12.83 5.63 -14.13
CA ARG A 11 -13.79 4.51 -14.13
C ARG A 11 -13.17 3.21 -13.61
N GLN A 12 -11.94 2.91 -14.00
CA GLN A 12 -11.22 1.70 -13.57
C GLN A 12 -10.95 1.72 -12.07
N ASN A 13 -10.48 2.86 -11.53
CA ASN A 13 -10.25 3.02 -10.10
C ASN A 13 -11.57 2.89 -9.30
N GLN A 14 -12.67 3.47 -9.78
CA GLN A 14 -13.98 3.27 -9.17
C GLN A 14 -14.44 1.80 -9.22
N ALA A 15 -14.22 1.11 -10.35
CA ALA A 15 -14.60 -0.29 -10.51
C ALA A 15 -13.78 -1.20 -9.57
N LEU A 16 -12.48 -0.91 -9.39
CA LEU A 16 -11.62 -1.62 -8.45
C LEU A 16 -12.13 -1.48 -7.01
N LEU A 17 -12.42 -0.25 -6.58
CA LEU A 17 -12.92 0.01 -5.22
C LEU A 17 -14.28 -0.63 -4.93
N LYS A 18 -15.11 -0.90 -5.97
CA LYS A 18 -16.38 -1.62 -5.79
C LYS A 18 -16.19 -3.11 -5.49
N LYS A 19 -15.03 -3.69 -5.83
CA LYS A 19 -14.71 -5.11 -5.56
C LYS A 19 -14.21 -5.34 -4.15
N ILE A 20 -13.83 -4.29 -3.45
CA ILE A 20 -13.31 -4.35 -2.09
C ILE A 20 -14.45 -4.05 -1.13
N LYS A 21 -14.47 -4.72 0.01
CA LYS A 21 -15.37 -4.46 1.14
C LYS A 21 -14.58 -3.82 2.28
N PRO A 22 -14.41 -2.49 2.30
CA PRO A 22 -13.47 -1.83 3.20
C PRO A 22 -13.75 -2.07 4.69
N ARG A 23 -15.02 -2.30 5.05
CA ARG A 23 -15.43 -2.57 6.44
C ARG A 23 -15.09 -3.98 6.94
N GLU A 24 -14.76 -4.89 6.01
CA GLU A 24 -14.36 -6.27 6.31
C GLU A 24 -12.83 -6.44 6.32
N VAL A 25 -12.07 -5.35 6.15
CA VAL A 25 -10.61 -5.38 6.17
C VAL A 25 -10.13 -5.22 7.61
N ASP A 26 -9.37 -6.19 8.11
CA ASP A 26 -8.78 -6.16 9.46
C ASP A 26 -7.45 -5.42 9.49
N TRP A 27 -6.61 -5.61 8.47
CA TRP A 27 -5.27 -5.02 8.36
C TRP A 27 -4.96 -4.60 6.94
N LEU A 28 -4.31 -3.45 6.79
CA LEU A 28 -3.67 -3.01 5.56
C LEU A 28 -2.15 -3.08 5.77
N ILE A 29 -1.46 -3.86 4.96
CA ILE A 29 -0.01 -4.03 5.08
C ILE A 29 0.62 -3.40 3.85
N LEU A 30 1.36 -2.31 4.04
CA LEU A 30 2.11 -1.63 3.00
C LEU A 30 3.57 -2.06 3.07
N HIS A 31 4.19 -2.25 1.93
CA HIS A 31 5.60 -2.64 1.84
C HIS A 31 6.50 -1.48 1.43
N GLU A 32 5.92 -0.42 0.87
CA GLU A 32 6.61 0.81 0.44
C GLU A 32 5.61 1.96 0.27
N SER A 33 6.06 3.11 -0.29
CA SER A 33 5.25 4.31 -0.44
C SER A 33 4.84 4.67 -1.88
N HIS A 34 5.31 3.98 -2.93
CA HIS A 34 4.96 4.33 -4.31
C HIS A 34 3.45 4.45 -4.55
N ALA A 35 3.09 5.32 -5.49
CA ALA A 35 1.72 5.72 -5.77
C ALA A 35 0.83 4.57 -6.23
N ASP A 36 1.34 3.68 -7.06
CA ASP A 36 0.63 2.50 -7.58
C ASP A 36 0.34 1.45 -6.51
N HIS A 37 1.12 1.43 -5.43
CA HIS A 37 0.89 0.56 -4.28
C HIS A 37 0.01 1.20 -3.20
N THR A 38 -0.04 2.54 -3.09
CA THR A 38 -0.61 3.18 -1.90
C THR A 38 -1.66 4.25 -2.15
N CYS A 39 -1.72 4.90 -3.32
CA CYS A 39 -2.58 6.07 -3.51
C CYS A 39 -4.09 5.80 -3.52
N LEU A 40 -4.54 4.54 -3.51
CA LEU A 40 -5.95 4.20 -3.29
C LEU A 40 -6.29 3.86 -1.83
N VAL A 41 -5.32 3.81 -0.95
CA VAL A 41 -5.55 3.48 0.47
C VAL A 41 -6.51 4.47 1.15
N PRO A 42 -6.36 5.82 1.02
CA PRO A 42 -7.32 6.74 1.61
C PRO A 42 -8.76 6.56 1.12
N ALA A 43 -8.95 6.06 -0.12
CA ALA A 43 -10.28 5.80 -0.64
C ALA A 43 -11.01 4.65 0.08
N LEU A 44 -10.28 3.74 0.73
CA LEU A 44 -10.88 2.72 1.59
C LEU A 44 -11.48 3.35 2.85
N TYR A 45 -10.81 4.36 3.41
CA TYR A 45 -11.30 5.11 4.59
C TYR A 45 -12.50 5.97 4.23
N ALA A 46 -12.52 6.61 3.06
CA ALA A 46 -13.70 7.28 2.51
C ALA A 46 -14.93 6.35 2.39
N LYS A 47 -14.70 5.03 2.34
CA LYS A 47 -15.73 3.98 2.29
C LYS A 47 -15.94 3.26 3.63
N GLY A 48 -15.41 3.79 4.70
CA GLY A 48 -15.65 3.33 6.08
C GLY A 48 -14.72 2.21 6.56
N CYS A 49 -13.53 2.05 5.96
CA CYS A 49 -12.47 1.19 6.51
C CYS A 49 -12.08 1.66 7.91
N GLN A 50 -11.86 0.70 8.82
CA GLN A 50 -11.42 0.96 10.19
C GLN A 50 -10.09 0.26 10.51
N ALA A 51 -9.52 -0.44 9.54
CA ALA A 51 -8.28 -1.21 9.70
C ALA A 51 -7.11 -0.31 10.13
N HIS A 52 -6.15 -0.91 10.83
CA HIS A 52 -4.83 -0.28 10.96
C HIS A 52 -3.99 -0.51 9.70
N ILE A 53 -3.14 0.46 9.40
CA ILE A 53 -2.13 0.38 8.33
C ILE A 53 -0.80 0.03 8.99
N ILE A 54 -0.24 -1.10 8.61
CA ILE A 54 1.12 -1.47 9.03
C ILE A 54 2.07 -1.13 7.87
N CYS A 55 3.13 -0.42 8.16
CA CYS A 55 4.14 -0.04 7.17
C CYS A 55 5.55 -0.05 7.76
N PRO A 56 6.60 -0.13 6.91
CA PRO A 56 7.96 0.02 7.37
C PRO A 56 8.21 1.37 8.02
N LYS A 57 9.08 1.42 9.02
CA LYS A 57 9.43 2.64 9.73
C LYS A 57 9.95 3.73 8.80
N GLY A 58 9.45 4.96 9.00
CA GLY A 58 9.79 6.12 8.17
C GLY A 58 8.97 6.24 6.89
N THR A 59 7.99 5.37 6.64
CA THR A 59 7.14 5.41 5.43
C THR A 59 6.07 6.49 5.52
N THR A 60 5.51 6.75 6.69
CA THR A 60 4.36 7.67 6.89
C THR A 60 4.57 9.08 6.33
N PRO A 61 5.73 9.74 6.47
CA PRO A 61 5.96 11.06 5.88
C PRO A 61 5.83 11.07 4.35
N TYR A 62 6.28 10.00 3.68
CA TYR A 62 6.17 9.86 2.22
C TYR A 62 4.73 9.62 1.79
N LEU A 63 3.98 8.76 2.52
CA LEU A 63 2.56 8.52 2.27
C LEU A 63 1.77 9.83 2.33
N LYS A 64 2.05 10.69 3.32
CA LYS A 64 1.38 11.98 3.46
C LYS A 64 1.55 12.83 2.20
N VAL A 65 2.79 13.04 1.76
CA VAL A 65 3.10 13.86 0.58
C VAL A 65 2.44 13.29 -0.67
N LEU A 66 2.58 11.98 -0.90
CA LEU A 66 2.05 11.31 -2.10
C LEU A 66 0.52 11.30 -2.13
N TRP A 67 -0.14 11.07 -1.01
CA TRP A 67 -1.61 11.06 -0.94
C TRP A 67 -2.20 12.46 -1.09
N GLU A 68 -1.57 13.49 -0.50
CA GLU A 68 -1.98 14.88 -0.68
C GLU A 68 -1.83 15.33 -2.14
N ASP A 69 -0.74 14.98 -2.80
CA ASP A 69 -0.50 15.29 -4.20
C ASP A 69 -1.47 14.53 -5.11
N SER A 70 -1.64 13.24 -4.90
CA SER A 70 -2.61 12.42 -5.64
C SER A 70 -4.05 12.95 -5.49
N CYS A 71 -4.43 13.43 -4.31
CA CYS A 71 -5.75 14.03 -4.08
C CYS A 71 -5.93 15.32 -4.90
N LYS A 72 -4.90 16.17 -4.97
CA LYS A 72 -4.93 17.40 -5.80
C LYS A 72 -5.07 17.07 -7.28
N ILE A 73 -4.24 16.14 -7.79
CA ILE A 73 -4.30 15.69 -9.19
C ILE A 73 -5.68 15.14 -9.51
N MET A 74 -6.20 14.26 -8.66
CA MET A 74 -7.52 13.62 -8.83
C MET A 74 -8.64 14.66 -8.85
N THR A 75 -8.55 15.70 -8.01
CA THR A 75 -9.52 16.80 -7.99
C THR A 75 -9.53 17.57 -9.30
N GLN A 76 -8.34 17.90 -9.82
CA GLN A 76 -8.19 18.58 -11.13
C GLN A 76 -8.71 17.70 -12.28
N ASP A 77 -8.44 16.42 -12.24
CA ASP A 77 -8.89 15.48 -13.27
C ASP A 77 -10.40 15.29 -13.24
N CYS A 78 -11.03 15.27 -12.07
CA CYS A 78 -12.48 15.26 -11.94
C CYS A 78 -13.11 16.53 -12.54
N GLN A 79 -12.50 17.71 -12.36
CA GLN A 79 -12.96 18.95 -13.00
C GLN A 79 -12.87 18.86 -14.53
N LYS A 80 -11.74 18.35 -15.08
CA LYS A 80 -11.58 18.14 -16.52
C LYS A 80 -12.62 17.16 -17.06
N ILE A 81 -12.88 16.04 -16.39
CA ILE A 81 -13.90 15.06 -16.76
C ILE A 81 -15.28 15.72 -16.80
N THR A 82 -15.62 16.47 -15.75
CA THR A 82 -16.92 17.17 -15.67
C THR A 82 -17.09 18.16 -16.80
N ASN A 83 -16.08 18.99 -17.08
CA ASN A 83 -16.14 20.01 -18.11
C ASN A 83 -16.17 19.42 -19.54
N LYS A 84 -15.37 18.37 -19.80
CA LYS A 84 -15.22 17.77 -21.13
C LYS A 84 -16.36 16.82 -21.50
N HIS A 85 -16.87 16.06 -20.52
CA HIS A 85 -17.78 14.96 -20.77
C HIS A 85 -19.19 15.17 -20.18
N GLY A 86 -19.43 16.26 -19.42
CA GLY A 86 -20.70 16.50 -18.73
C GLY A 86 -21.00 15.48 -17.60
N ILE A 87 -20.01 14.70 -17.19
CA ILE A 87 -20.14 13.68 -16.15
C ILE A 87 -19.77 14.30 -14.81
N LYS A 88 -20.69 14.26 -13.82
CA LYS A 88 -20.38 14.71 -12.46
C LYS A 88 -19.37 13.73 -11.82
N ALA A 89 -18.09 14.08 -11.91
CA ALA A 89 -17.00 13.34 -11.28
C ALA A 89 -16.63 13.98 -9.94
N ALA A 90 -16.26 13.14 -8.97
CA ALA A 90 -15.76 13.58 -7.66
C ALA A 90 -14.50 12.77 -7.30
N PRO A 91 -13.56 13.36 -6.54
CA PRO A 91 -12.37 12.64 -6.06
C PRO A 91 -12.79 11.39 -5.26
N LEU A 92 -11.94 10.36 -5.29
CA LEU A 92 -12.22 9.09 -4.59
C LEU A 92 -12.03 9.23 -3.08
N TYR A 93 -11.33 10.24 -2.63
CA TYR A 93 -11.12 10.60 -1.22
C TYR A 93 -10.78 12.08 -1.09
N THR A 94 -10.83 12.56 0.13
CA THR A 94 -10.63 13.96 0.53
C THR A 94 -9.40 14.09 1.45
N PRO A 95 -8.94 15.31 1.78
CA PRO A 95 -7.90 15.52 2.80
C PRO A 95 -8.26 14.96 4.18
N ASP A 96 -9.53 14.94 4.56
CA ASP A 96 -9.97 14.35 5.84
C ASP A 96 -9.83 12.83 5.84
N ASP A 97 -10.06 12.17 4.70
CA ASP A 97 -9.85 10.74 4.56
C ASP A 97 -8.35 10.41 4.63
N ILE A 98 -7.48 11.27 4.08
CA ILE A 98 -6.02 11.15 4.21
C ILE A 98 -5.61 11.27 5.68
N ALA A 99 -6.11 12.28 6.39
CA ALA A 99 -5.81 12.47 7.81
C ALA A 99 -6.25 11.25 8.64
N THR A 100 -7.43 10.71 8.33
CA THR A 100 -7.94 9.49 8.96
C THR A 100 -7.04 8.29 8.68
N ALA A 101 -6.64 8.06 7.42
CA ALA A 101 -5.74 6.97 7.05
C ALA A 101 -4.38 7.10 7.75
N LEU A 102 -3.78 8.29 7.75
CA LEU A 102 -2.49 8.54 8.41
C LEU A 102 -2.57 8.29 9.93
N SER A 103 -3.67 8.62 10.57
CA SER A 103 -3.87 8.37 12.02
C SER A 103 -3.94 6.87 12.35
N ARG A 104 -4.13 6.01 11.37
CA ARG A 104 -4.19 4.54 11.52
C ARG A 104 -2.86 3.84 11.19
N CYS A 105 -1.84 4.59 10.77
CA CYS A 105 -0.53 4.04 10.46
C CYS A 105 0.21 3.61 11.74
N ILE A 106 0.77 2.41 11.68
CA ILE A 106 1.68 1.85 12.68
C ILE A 106 2.97 1.49 11.93
N GLU A 107 4.05 2.17 12.28
CA GLU A 107 5.37 1.93 11.71
C GLU A 107 6.10 0.82 12.46
N VAL A 108 6.68 -0.13 11.72
CA VAL A 108 7.40 -1.27 12.27
C VAL A 108 8.85 -1.24 11.78
N ASP A 109 9.79 -1.41 12.70
CA ASP A 109 11.21 -1.53 12.35
C ASP A 109 11.45 -2.78 11.48
N PRO A 110 12.17 -2.67 10.35
CA PRO A 110 12.59 -3.82 9.58
C PRO A 110 13.36 -4.83 10.44
N LEU A 111 13.30 -6.11 10.05
CA LEU A 111 13.93 -7.26 10.74
C LEU A 111 13.42 -7.50 12.17
N THR A 112 12.36 -6.80 12.57
CA THR A 112 11.68 -7.01 13.86
C THR A 112 10.35 -7.71 13.64
N GLN A 113 10.04 -8.68 14.49
CA GLN A 113 8.74 -9.36 14.44
C GLN A 113 7.64 -8.48 15.06
N TYR A 114 6.54 -8.35 14.35
CA TYR A 114 5.36 -7.64 14.80
C TYR A 114 4.14 -8.57 14.78
N ASN A 115 3.49 -8.74 15.93
CA ASN A 115 2.31 -9.59 16.04
C ASN A 115 1.07 -8.80 15.59
N LEU A 116 0.51 -9.13 14.42
CA LEU A 116 -0.78 -8.62 13.96
C LEU A 116 -1.92 -9.17 14.81
N THR A 117 -1.81 -10.47 15.12
CA THR A 117 -2.70 -11.21 16.02
C THR A 117 -1.87 -12.20 16.83
N PRO A 118 -2.42 -12.88 17.85
CA PRO A 118 -1.68 -13.95 18.54
C PRO A 118 -1.15 -15.05 17.63
N ASN A 119 -1.75 -15.23 16.46
CA ASN A 119 -1.45 -16.32 15.54
C ASN A 119 -0.82 -15.83 14.20
N ILE A 120 -0.64 -14.53 14.00
CA ILE A 120 -0.09 -13.96 12.77
C ILE A 120 1.01 -12.97 13.12
N THR A 121 2.22 -13.26 12.64
CA THR A 121 3.40 -12.42 12.83
C THR A 121 3.90 -11.91 11.49
N LEU A 122 4.13 -10.60 11.40
CA LEU A 122 4.73 -9.90 10.26
C LEU A 122 6.21 -9.62 10.56
N THR A 123 7.04 -9.75 9.54
CA THR A 123 8.43 -9.25 9.54
C THR A 123 8.72 -8.58 8.20
N TYR A 124 9.26 -7.37 8.23
CA TYR A 124 9.74 -6.65 7.05
C TYR A 124 11.22 -6.95 6.80
N TYR A 125 11.59 -7.07 5.52
CA TYR A 125 12.96 -7.28 5.05
C TYR A 125 13.31 -6.22 4.01
N PRO A 126 14.37 -5.39 4.17
CA PRO A 126 14.74 -4.37 3.20
C PRO A 126 14.77 -4.90 1.76
N ALA A 127 14.14 -4.17 0.83
CA ALA A 127 14.00 -4.57 -0.57
C ALA A 127 15.01 -3.86 -1.51
N ASN A 128 15.64 -2.76 -1.07
CA ASN A 128 16.57 -1.94 -1.86
C ASN A 128 15.96 -1.38 -3.16
N HIS A 129 14.66 -1.09 -3.16
CA HIS A 129 13.96 -0.51 -4.31
C HIS A 129 13.83 1.02 -4.19
N ILE A 130 13.16 1.50 -3.16
CA ILE A 130 13.14 2.91 -2.75
C ILE A 130 13.42 3.02 -1.25
N ILE A 131 13.52 4.26 -0.74
CA ILE A 131 13.71 4.52 0.69
C ILE A 131 12.58 3.82 1.48
N ASN A 132 12.96 3.05 2.49
CA ASN A 132 12.08 2.27 3.36
C ASN A 132 11.26 1.16 2.65
N SER A 133 11.56 0.84 1.37
CA SER A 133 10.91 -0.30 0.73
C SER A 133 11.33 -1.62 1.37
N CYS A 134 10.35 -2.50 1.58
CA CYS A 134 10.57 -3.80 2.20
C CYS A 134 9.81 -4.90 1.45
N GLN A 135 10.38 -6.07 1.44
CA GLN A 135 9.69 -7.34 1.28
C GLN A 135 9.03 -7.69 2.62
N LEU A 136 8.07 -8.58 2.65
CA LEU A 136 7.47 -9.01 3.91
C LEU A 136 7.30 -10.53 4.00
N SER A 137 7.31 -11.02 5.23
CA SER A 137 7.02 -12.40 5.58
C SER A 137 5.91 -12.44 6.64
N LEU A 138 4.85 -13.20 6.34
CA LEU A 138 3.74 -13.47 7.25
C LEU A 138 3.82 -14.91 7.72
N ALA A 139 4.07 -15.11 9.01
CA ALA A 139 3.99 -16.43 9.64
C ALA A 139 2.63 -16.57 10.32
N MET A 140 1.89 -17.60 9.94
CA MET A 140 0.56 -17.92 10.46
C MET A 140 0.60 -19.24 11.19
N THR A 141 0.07 -19.31 12.41
CA THR A 141 0.05 -20.52 13.23
C THR A 141 -1.39 -20.92 13.59
N GLN A 142 -1.74 -22.18 13.39
CA GLN A 142 -3.01 -22.75 13.79
C GLN A 142 -2.77 -24.12 14.45
N GLY A 143 -2.94 -24.20 15.74
CA GLY A 143 -2.55 -25.38 16.53
C GLY A 143 -1.05 -25.67 16.38
N TYR A 144 -0.69 -26.85 15.91
CA TYR A 144 0.70 -27.26 15.66
C TYR A 144 1.19 -26.94 14.23
N GLN A 145 0.33 -26.42 13.36
CA GLN A 145 0.69 -26.09 11.99
C GLN A 145 1.14 -24.64 11.89
N ARG A 146 2.26 -24.43 11.20
CA ARG A 146 2.77 -23.11 10.84
C ARG A 146 2.91 -23.02 9.35
N LYS A 147 2.43 -21.93 8.75
CA LYS A 147 2.57 -21.59 7.34
C LYS A 147 3.22 -20.22 7.20
N VAL A 148 4.07 -20.07 6.19
CA VAL A 148 4.77 -18.82 5.91
C VAL A 148 4.44 -18.38 4.48
N LEU A 149 3.91 -17.17 4.36
CA LEU A 149 3.70 -16.48 3.09
C LEU A 149 4.70 -15.33 2.99
N ASN A 150 5.48 -15.30 1.91
CA ASN A 150 6.34 -14.18 1.59
C ASN A 150 5.77 -13.39 0.42
N PHE A 151 5.93 -12.07 0.50
CA PHE A 151 5.59 -11.13 -0.56
C PHE A 151 6.81 -10.26 -0.85
N THR A 152 7.26 -10.24 -2.10
CA THR A 152 8.47 -9.51 -2.46
C THR A 152 8.22 -8.00 -2.57
N GLY A 153 7.00 -7.59 -2.97
CA GLY A 153 6.81 -6.25 -3.51
C GLY A 153 7.78 -5.99 -4.65
N ASP A 154 8.06 -4.73 -4.90
CA ASP A 154 9.07 -4.32 -5.87
C ASP A 154 10.47 -4.50 -5.28
N ILE A 155 11.35 -5.14 -6.04
CA ILE A 155 12.70 -5.49 -5.61
C ILE A 155 13.73 -4.62 -6.32
N GLY A 156 14.59 -3.98 -5.56
CA GLY A 156 15.73 -3.27 -6.09
C GLY A 156 16.93 -4.17 -6.45
N GLY A 157 17.94 -3.57 -7.05
CA GLY A 157 19.17 -4.24 -7.44
C GLY A 157 19.92 -4.87 -6.26
N LYS A 158 20.90 -5.76 -6.57
CA LYS A 158 21.75 -6.39 -5.54
C LYS A 158 22.71 -5.41 -4.90
N THR A 159 23.17 -4.42 -5.67
CA THR A 159 24.10 -3.39 -5.19
C THR A 159 23.27 -2.27 -4.54
N PRO A 160 23.48 -1.96 -3.26
CA PRO A 160 22.76 -0.87 -2.61
C PRO A 160 23.17 0.46 -3.25
N GLN A 161 22.21 1.31 -3.50
CA GLN A 161 22.48 2.71 -3.81
C GLN A 161 22.87 3.45 -2.53
N PHE A 162 23.57 4.55 -2.67
CA PHE A 162 24.19 5.30 -1.55
C PHE A 162 23.26 5.57 -0.35
N TYR A 163 21.96 5.68 -0.57
CA TYR A 163 20.95 6.04 0.44
C TYR A 163 19.96 4.92 0.75
N LEU A 164 20.14 3.74 0.17
CA LEU A 164 19.25 2.61 0.40
C LEU A 164 19.91 1.55 1.27
N GLU A 165 19.12 0.90 2.12
CA GLU A 165 19.59 -0.26 2.85
C GLU A 165 19.80 -1.45 1.90
N PRO A 166 20.84 -2.27 2.12
CA PRO A 166 21.05 -3.48 1.34
C PRO A 166 19.83 -4.40 1.40
N ARG A 167 19.47 -5.00 0.26
CA ARG A 167 18.42 -6.00 0.22
C ARG A 167 18.77 -7.19 1.09
N VAL A 168 17.81 -7.59 1.94
CA VAL A 168 17.90 -8.78 2.78
C VAL A 168 17.06 -9.90 2.17
N ASN A 169 17.60 -11.11 2.10
CA ASN A 169 16.86 -12.25 1.58
C ASN A 169 15.71 -12.63 2.50
N LEU A 170 14.57 -12.97 1.89
CA LEU A 170 13.43 -13.52 2.61
C LEU A 170 13.76 -14.91 3.19
N PRO A 171 13.18 -15.31 4.32
CA PRO A 171 13.30 -16.66 4.84
C PRO A 171 12.60 -17.68 3.94
N PHE A 172 12.80 -18.98 4.23
CA PHE A 172 12.02 -20.04 3.59
C PHE A 172 10.52 -19.83 3.82
N CYS A 173 9.70 -20.15 2.80
CA CYS A 173 8.25 -19.97 2.87
C CYS A 173 7.52 -21.14 2.19
N ASP A 174 6.24 -21.30 2.55
CA ASP A 174 5.31 -22.22 1.88
C ASP A 174 4.72 -21.59 0.60
N ILE A 175 4.51 -20.26 0.61
CA ILE A 175 3.91 -19.52 -0.50
C ILE A 175 4.75 -18.26 -0.75
N LEU A 176 5.11 -18.04 -2.00
CA LEU A 176 5.78 -16.81 -2.45
C LEU A 176 4.89 -16.06 -3.44
N LEU A 177 4.60 -14.81 -3.14
CA LEU A 177 4.04 -13.84 -4.08
C LEU A 177 5.17 -12.91 -4.50
N GLY A 178 5.61 -13.05 -5.73
CA GLY A 178 6.72 -12.27 -6.29
C GLY A 178 6.28 -11.36 -7.42
N GLU A 179 7.00 -10.24 -7.59
CA GLU A 179 6.88 -9.44 -8.80
C GLU A 179 7.39 -10.19 -10.05
N ASN A 180 6.94 -9.76 -11.20
CA ASN A 180 7.38 -10.28 -12.51
C ASN A 180 7.51 -9.12 -13.50
N THR A 181 8.21 -8.05 -13.09
CA THR A 181 8.32 -6.83 -13.88
C THR A 181 9.41 -6.96 -14.97
N TYR A 182 10.45 -7.80 -14.75
CA TYR A 182 11.58 -8.04 -15.68
C TYR A 182 11.95 -9.50 -15.76
#